data_c20df146cb95a3aa43800f915b9dea7f
#
_entry.id   c20df146cb95a3aa43800f915b9dea7f
#
_cell.length_a   1.000
_cell.length_b   1.000
_cell.length_c   1.000
_cell.angle_alpha   90.00
_cell.angle_beta   90.00
_cell.angle_gamma   90.00
#
_symmetry.space_group_name_H-M   'P 1'
#
loop_
_entity.id
_entity.type
_entity.pdbx_description
1 polymer ?
#
loop_
_entity_poly.entity_id
_entity_poly.type
_entity_poly.pdbx_seq_one_letter_code
_entity_poly.pdbx_strand_id
1 'polypeptide(L)'
;MPELPDVEGFRKVLSEHTGAPIRAVRVRDPGILRGIGARQLADALRGHRFEQPRRHGKWLIAPAGGPVLMLHFGMTGSLSWHSPDEPLHRHDRVVWQFDDGELRFRDMRKLQGIRLADDETQAERVLSDLGPDARDVSRARFDKLLSGRRGRLKSVLTDQTFLAGLGNLLADEICWHARINPQRAVGDLDDSDRAALYGAMRRVLRESIKAGCVPSRDTWLTGARDEPAGPCPRCGTPLSSRRIAGRTTVWCSGCQPS
;
A
#
# COMPACT_ATOMS: atom_id res chain seq x y z
N MET A 1 -0.57 8.61 -1.59
CA MET A 1 -0.80 7.68 -0.45
C MET A 1 -0.27 6.32 -0.86
N PRO A 2 0.73 5.80 -0.15
CA PRO A 2 1.28 4.50 -0.48
C PRO A 2 0.23 3.39 -0.44
N GLU A 3 0.17 2.64 -1.53
CA GLU A 3 -0.66 1.45 -1.69
C GLU A 3 0.25 0.23 -1.92
N LEU A 4 -0.30 -0.92 -2.20
CA LEU A 4 0.46 -2.16 -2.37
C LEU A 4 1.69 -2.02 -3.30
N PRO A 5 1.61 -1.36 -4.48
CA PRO A 5 2.77 -1.25 -5.37
C PRO A 5 3.91 -0.42 -4.77
N ASP A 6 3.58 0.67 -4.06
CA ASP A 6 4.58 1.52 -3.41
C ASP A 6 5.32 0.74 -2.31
N VAL A 7 4.56 0.00 -1.48
CA VAL A 7 5.13 -0.82 -0.40
C VAL A 7 5.98 -1.97 -0.94
N GLU A 8 5.61 -2.53 -2.09
CA GLU A 8 6.44 -3.52 -2.80
C GLU A 8 7.75 -2.90 -3.32
N GLY A 9 7.70 -1.63 -3.74
CA GLY A 9 8.90 -0.85 -4.06
C GLY A 9 9.81 -0.67 -2.84
N PHE A 10 9.24 -0.29 -1.69
CA PHE A 10 10.00 -0.14 -0.44
C PHE A 10 10.57 -1.49 0.05
N ARG A 11 9.84 -2.59 -0.15
CA ARG A 11 10.34 -3.93 0.15
C ARG A 11 11.59 -4.26 -0.68
N LYS A 12 11.61 -3.91 -1.95
CA LYS A 12 12.78 -4.10 -2.80
C LYS A 12 13.97 -3.28 -2.32
N VAL A 13 13.77 -1.99 -2.00
CA VAL A 13 14.82 -1.14 -1.43
C VAL A 13 15.44 -1.80 -0.19
N LEU A 14 14.62 -2.28 0.75
CA LEU A 14 15.16 -2.96 1.93
C LEU A 14 15.84 -4.28 1.58
N SER A 15 15.30 -5.03 0.60
CA SER A 15 15.85 -6.34 0.18
C SER A 15 17.26 -6.25 -0.39
N GLU A 16 17.63 -5.12 -0.99
CA GLU A 16 18.96 -4.86 -1.55
C GLU A 16 20.01 -4.61 -0.47
N HIS A 17 19.59 -4.30 0.77
CA HIS A 17 20.45 -3.96 1.90
C HIS A 17 20.29 -4.90 3.10
N THR A 18 19.87 -6.16 2.84
CA THR A 18 19.80 -7.20 3.87
C THR A 18 21.18 -7.79 4.20
N GLY A 19 21.32 -8.37 5.39
CA GLY A 19 22.53 -9.04 5.80
C GLY A 19 23.64 -8.14 6.37
N ALA A 20 23.58 -6.83 6.16
CA ALA A 20 24.48 -5.88 6.80
C ALA A 20 24.04 -5.57 8.25
N PRO A 21 24.97 -5.45 9.23
CA PRO A 21 24.62 -5.13 10.60
C PRO A 21 24.13 -3.69 10.75
N ILE A 22 23.05 -3.51 11.50
CA ILE A 22 22.52 -2.20 11.88
C ILE A 22 23.46 -1.62 12.96
N ARG A 23 24.21 -0.59 12.63
CA ARG A 23 25.18 0.06 13.54
C ARG A 23 24.48 0.95 14.57
N ALA A 24 23.47 1.70 14.12
CA ALA A 24 22.68 2.53 15.01
C ALA A 24 21.27 2.73 14.46
N VAL A 25 20.32 3.05 15.34
CA VAL A 25 18.98 3.50 14.99
C VAL A 25 18.76 4.88 15.61
N ARG A 26 18.53 5.88 14.77
CA ARG A 26 18.24 7.25 15.21
C ARG A 26 16.77 7.56 15.02
N VAL A 27 16.04 7.68 16.11
CA VAL A 27 14.65 8.13 16.12
C VAL A 27 14.62 9.64 16.28
N ARG A 28 14.35 10.36 15.21
CA ARG A 28 14.32 11.84 15.18
C ARG A 28 12.95 12.38 15.61
N ASP A 29 11.90 11.59 15.49
CA ASP A 29 10.56 11.96 15.92
C ASP A 29 9.83 10.71 16.46
N PRO A 30 9.75 10.56 17.79
CA PRO A 30 9.08 9.40 18.41
C PRO A 30 7.58 9.29 18.10
N GLY A 31 6.93 10.38 17.66
CA GLY A 31 5.54 10.36 17.25
C GLY A 31 5.23 9.47 16.05
N ILE A 32 6.25 8.86 15.42
CA ILE A 32 6.05 7.85 14.36
C ILE A 32 5.94 6.43 14.92
N LEU A 33 6.37 6.19 16.15
CA LEU A 33 6.39 4.88 16.78
C LEU A 33 5.01 4.50 17.34
N ARG A 34 4.69 3.23 17.31
CA ARG A 34 3.42 2.68 17.80
C ARG A 34 3.68 1.53 18.78
N GLY A 35 3.40 1.77 20.07
CA GLY A 35 3.54 0.78 21.12
C GLY A 35 4.97 0.47 21.53
N ILE A 36 5.94 1.31 21.13
CA ILE A 36 7.36 1.14 21.46
C ILE A 36 8.04 2.49 21.66
N GLY A 37 9.01 2.55 22.57
CA GLY A 37 9.86 3.72 22.81
C GLY A 37 11.05 3.81 21.86
N ALA A 38 11.59 5.02 21.66
CA ALA A 38 12.74 5.23 20.77
C ALA A 38 13.99 4.44 21.20
N ARG A 39 14.30 4.43 22.49
CA ARG A 39 15.43 3.67 23.03
C ARG A 39 15.24 2.18 22.85
N GLN A 40 14.04 1.66 23.16
CA GLN A 40 13.72 0.25 23.00
C GLN A 40 13.87 -0.21 21.55
N LEU A 41 13.38 0.58 20.56
CA LEU A 41 13.57 0.29 19.14
C LEU A 41 15.06 0.23 18.78
N ALA A 42 15.85 1.21 19.27
CA ALA A 42 17.28 1.27 18.98
C ALA A 42 18.04 0.08 19.61
N ASP A 43 17.78 -0.23 20.85
CA ASP A 43 18.47 -1.33 21.57
C ASP A 43 18.10 -2.70 20.98
N ALA A 44 16.83 -2.88 20.56
CA ALA A 44 16.36 -4.15 19.98
C ALA A 44 16.91 -4.43 18.58
N LEU A 45 17.32 -3.40 17.82
CA LEU A 45 17.79 -3.58 16.45
C LEU A 45 19.29 -3.42 16.28
N ARG A 46 19.99 -2.77 17.22
CA ARG A 46 21.43 -2.56 17.13
C ARG A 46 22.19 -3.89 17.06
N GLY A 47 23.08 -4.02 16.09
CA GLY A 47 23.87 -5.23 15.84
C GLY A 47 23.12 -6.33 15.09
N HIS A 48 21.81 -6.27 15.04
CA HIS A 48 20.99 -7.18 14.23
C HIS A 48 21.17 -6.89 12.73
N ARG A 49 20.65 -7.83 11.91
CA ARG A 49 20.67 -7.73 10.45
C ARG A 49 19.27 -7.93 9.94
N PHE A 50 18.80 -7.09 9.04
CA PHE A 50 17.55 -7.39 8.35
C PHE A 50 17.72 -8.64 7.50
N GLU A 51 16.78 -9.54 7.63
CA GLU A 51 16.60 -10.71 6.80
C GLU A 51 15.72 -10.37 5.60
N GLN A 52 15.36 -11.37 4.78
CA GLN A 52 14.54 -11.15 3.60
C GLN A 52 13.18 -10.55 3.99
N PRO A 53 12.91 -9.30 3.59
CA PRO A 53 11.66 -8.65 3.96
C PRO A 53 10.49 -9.19 3.14
N ARG A 54 9.33 -9.22 3.75
CA ARG A 54 8.07 -9.57 3.12
C ARG A 54 7.06 -8.43 3.19
N ARG A 55 6.03 -8.50 2.41
CA ARG A 55 4.92 -7.54 2.39
C ARG A 55 3.60 -8.28 2.58
N HIS A 56 2.70 -7.69 3.36
CA HIS A 56 1.29 -8.06 3.38
C HIS A 56 0.42 -6.80 3.29
N GLY A 57 -0.35 -6.68 2.23
CA GLY A 57 -1.13 -5.47 1.95
C GLY A 57 -0.23 -4.22 1.87
N LYS A 58 -0.42 -3.31 2.81
CA LYS A 58 0.34 -2.05 2.92
C LYS A 58 1.37 -2.07 4.05
N TRP A 59 1.65 -3.25 4.60
CA TRP A 59 2.68 -3.47 5.60
C TRP A 59 3.94 -4.03 4.95
N LEU A 60 5.09 -3.43 5.28
CA LEU A 60 6.41 -4.00 5.07
C LEU A 60 6.85 -4.64 6.38
N ILE A 61 7.30 -5.88 6.32
CA ILE A 61 7.65 -6.73 7.45
C ILE A 61 9.09 -7.15 7.25
N ALA A 62 9.95 -6.73 8.18
CA ALA A 62 11.39 -6.93 8.11
C ALA A 62 11.88 -7.67 9.38
N PRO A 63 12.02 -9.01 9.32
CA PRO A 63 12.64 -9.79 10.38
C PRO A 63 14.09 -9.36 10.58
N ALA A 64 14.55 -9.41 11.83
CA ALA A 64 15.91 -8.99 12.18
C ALA A 64 16.56 -9.94 13.22
N GLY A 65 16.50 -11.26 12.95
CA GLY A 65 17.15 -12.27 13.82
C GLY A 65 16.48 -12.41 15.19
N GLY A 66 15.16 -12.33 15.23
CA GLY A 66 14.30 -12.40 16.41
C GLY A 66 13.24 -11.33 16.36
N PRO A 67 13.55 -10.06 16.63
CA PRO A 67 12.58 -8.99 16.51
C PRO A 67 12.17 -8.77 15.05
N VAL A 68 10.92 -8.34 14.84
CA VAL A 68 10.35 -8.07 13.51
C VAL A 68 9.93 -6.61 13.42
N LEU A 69 10.63 -5.84 12.58
CA LEU A 69 10.27 -4.46 12.29
C LEU A 69 9.09 -4.43 11.32
N MET A 70 8.04 -3.70 11.67
CA MET A 70 6.82 -3.58 10.87
C MET A 70 6.59 -2.12 10.50
N LEU A 71 6.54 -1.81 9.21
CA LEU A 71 6.39 -0.47 8.68
C LEU A 71 5.07 -0.31 7.94
N HIS A 72 4.27 0.68 8.35
CA HIS A 72 3.09 1.11 7.60
C HIS A 72 3.22 2.59 7.23
N PHE A 73 3.16 2.88 5.95
CA PHE A 73 3.54 4.18 5.39
C PHE A 73 2.43 5.25 5.46
N GLY A 74 1.24 4.89 5.93
CA GLY A 74 0.12 5.83 6.05
C GLY A 74 -0.24 6.51 4.73
N MET A 75 -0.23 7.84 4.71
CA MET A 75 -0.55 8.64 3.51
C MET A 75 0.68 9.27 2.85
N THR A 76 1.75 9.50 3.58
CA THR A 76 2.91 10.27 3.12
C THR A 76 4.24 9.60 3.44
N GLY A 77 4.19 8.37 3.95
CA GLY A 77 5.39 7.62 4.28
C GLY A 77 6.14 7.12 3.06
N SER A 78 7.45 7.03 3.19
CA SER A 78 8.35 6.40 2.22
C SER A 78 9.56 5.78 2.91
N LEU A 79 10.24 4.90 2.21
CA LEU A 79 11.49 4.27 2.63
C LEU A 79 12.49 4.39 1.49
N SER A 80 13.68 4.88 1.78
CA SER A 80 14.74 5.09 0.79
C SER A 80 16.11 4.87 1.39
N TRP A 81 17.04 4.43 0.55
CA TRP A 81 18.44 4.30 0.89
C TRP A 81 19.18 5.60 0.51
N HIS A 82 20.12 6.00 1.36
CA HIS A 82 20.91 7.24 1.21
C HIS A 82 22.38 7.02 1.56
N SER A 83 23.24 7.78 0.93
CA SER A 83 24.62 7.94 1.40
C SER A 83 24.64 8.61 2.78
N PRO A 84 25.60 8.28 3.66
CA PRO A 84 25.73 8.92 4.98
C PRO A 84 25.91 10.45 4.90
N ASP A 85 26.51 10.95 3.81
CA ASP A 85 26.80 12.37 3.60
C ASP A 85 25.61 13.17 3.06
N GLU A 86 24.54 12.49 2.62
CA GLU A 86 23.35 13.18 2.15
C GLU A 86 22.60 13.87 3.30
N PRO A 87 22.22 15.15 3.14
CA PRO A 87 21.53 15.89 4.18
C PRO A 87 20.19 15.24 4.55
N LEU A 88 19.91 15.21 5.84
CA LEU A 88 18.65 14.69 6.34
C LEU A 88 17.49 15.63 5.99
N HIS A 89 16.41 15.08 5.45
CA HIS A 89 15.19 15.84 5.23
C HIS A 89 14.44 16.06 6.56
N ARG A 90 13.71 17.16 6.69
CA ARG A 90 12.98 17.52 7.91
C ARG A 90 11.93 16.48 8.36
N HIS A 91 11.47 15.62 7.44
CA HIS A 91 10.48 14.57 7.68
C HIS A 91 11.08 13.17 7.74
N ASP A 92 12.40 13.01 7.71
CA ASP A 92 13.06 11.75 8.02
C ASP A 92 12.88 11.49 9.52
N ARG A 93 12.08 10.49 9.87
CA ARG A 93 11.62 10.23 11.24
C ARG A 93 12.48 9.20 11.96
N VAL A 94 12.89 8.16 11.22
CA VAL A 94 13.80 7.14 11.72
C VAL A 94 14.86 6.86 10.67
N VAL A 95 16.09 6.69 11.13
CA VAL A 95 17.26 6.39 10.32
C VAL A 95 17.93 5.15 10.89
N TRP A 96 18.05 4.10 10.11
CA TRP A 96 18.88 2.94 10.41
C TRP A 96 20.21 3.13 9.69
N GLN A 97 21.31 3.10 10.46
CA GLN A 97 22.65 3.31 9.95
C GLN A 97 23.36 1.98 9.75
N PHE A 98 24.02 1.86 8.61
CA PHE A 98 24.87 0.74 8.21
C PHE A 98 26.28 1.26 7.91
N ASP A 99 27.21 0.36 7.56
CA ASP A 99 28.61 0.78 7.26
C ASP A 99 28.69 1.59 5.95
N ASP A 100 27.81 1.29 4.98
CA ASP A 100 27.83 1.80 3.62
C ASP A 100 26.67 2.77 3.31
N GLY A 101 25.78 3.04 4.25
CA GLY A 101 24.66 3.95 4.02
C GLY A 101 23.64 3.99 5.13
N GLU A 102 22.54 4.61 4.82
CA GLU A 102 21.41 4.80 5.73
C GLU A 102 20.08 4.45 5.07
N LEU A 103 19.28 3.64 5.74
CA LEU A 103 17.87 3.46 5.40
C LEU A 103 17.06 4.51 6.15
N ARG A 104 16.29 5.33 5.43
CA ARG A 104 15.51 6.43 6.01
C ARG A 104 14.01 6.22 5.83
N PHE A 105 13.30 6.25 6.96
CA PHE A 105 11.84 6.30 6.98
C PHE A 105 11.39 7.74 7.07
N ARG A 106 10.76 8.21 6.00
CA ARG A 106 10.21 9.56 5.90
C ARG A 106 8.70 9.53 6.04
N ASP A 107 8.10 10.41 6.84
CA ASP A 107 6.66 10.62 6.88
C ASP A 107 6.31 12.01 7.41
N MET A 108 5.53 12.75 6.65
CA MET A 108 5.07 14.09 7.04
C MET A 108 3.91 14.03 8.03
N ARG A 109 2.93 13.13 7.82
CA ARG A 109 1.65 13.13 8.53
C ARG A 109 1.60 12.21 9.75
N LYS A 110 2.44 11.22 9.84
CA LYS A 110 2.56 10.26 10.98
C LYS A 110 1.24 9.58 11.38
N LEU A 111 0.36 9.31 10.42
CA LEU A 111 -0.96 8.72 10.69
C LEU A 111 -0.88 7.24 11.08
N GLN A 112 0.10 6.55 10.54
CA GLN A 112 0.48 5.19 10.86
C GLN A 112 1.92 5.19 11.39
N GLY A 113 2.77 4.27 11.04
CA GLY A 113 4.18 4.35 11.37
C GLY A 113 4.81 2.98 11.63
N ILE A 114 5.64 2.93 12.66
CA ILE A 114 6.58 1.85 12.93
C ILE A 114 6.14 1.09 14.18
N ARG A 115 6.10 -0.22 14.08
CA ARG A 115 5.95 -1.16 15.19
C ARG A 115 7.15 -2.09 15.24
N LEU A 116 7.43 -2.59 16.40
CA LEU A 116 8.34 -3.71 16.59
C LEU A 116 7.55 -4.85 17.26
N ALA A 117 7.58 -6.01 16.65
CA ALA A 117 7.12 -7.25 17.25
C ALA A 117 8.33 -7.99 17.82
N ASP A 118 8.14 -8.71 18.93
CA ASP A 118 9.22 -9.47 19.58
C ASP A 118 9.62 -10.69 18.74
N ASP A 119 8.65 -11.22 17.96
CA ASP A 119 8.83 -12.38 17.09
C ASP A 119 7.81 -12.37 15.92
N GLU A 120 7.93 -13.35 15.03
CA GLU A 120 7.00 -13.56 13.91
C GLU A 120 5.56 -13.82 14.35
N THR A 121 5.35 -14.51 15.46
CA THR A 121 3.99 -14.79 15.98
C THR A 121 3.28 -13.50 16.38
N GLN A 122 3.99 -12.58 17.02
CA GLN A 122 3.45 -11.28 17.36
C GLN A 122 3.22 -10.42 16.12
N ALA A 123 4.12 -10.47 15.13
CA ALA A 123 3.93 -9.79 13.85
C ALA A 123 2.68 -10.29 13.11
N GLU A 124 2.43 -11.59 13.09
CA GLU A 124 1.23 -12.18 12.50
C GLU A 124 -0.07 -11.74 13.20
N ARG A 125 -0.04 -11.59 14.52
CA ARG A 125 -1.19 -11.05 15.28
C ARG A 125 -1.53 -9.62 14.87
N VAL A 126 -0.55 -8.78 14.57
CA VAL A 126 -0.79 -7.42 14.05
C VAL A 126 -1.49 -7.43 12.70
N LEU A 127 -1.28 -8.47 11.92
CA LEU A 127 -1.85 -8.62 10.57
C LEU A 127 -3.15 -9.45 10.54
N SER A 128 -3.56 -10.05 11.67
CA SER A 128 -4.65 -11.04 11.72
C SER A 128 -6.01 -10.55 11.23
N ASP A 129 -6.29 -9.26 11.37
CA ASP A 129 -7.54 -8.66 10.89
C ASP A 129 -7.55 -8.34 9.38
N LEU A 130 -6.40 -8.48 8.71
CA LEU A 130 -6.31 -8.21 7.29
C LEU A 130 -6.83 -9.39 6.46
N GLY A 131 -7.51 -9.05 5.37
CA GLY A 131 -7.84 -10.04 4.35
C GLY A 131 -6.59 -10.55 3.61
N PRO A 132 -6.77 -11.51 2.69
CA PRO A 132 -5.66 -12.00 1.88
C PRO A 132 -5.05 -10.87 1.06
N ASP A 133 -3.76 -10.99 0.78
CA ASP A 133 -3.06 -10.02 -0.06
C ASP A 133 -3.68 -9.97 -1.47
N ALA A 134 -3.97 -8.77 -1.95
CA ALA A 134 -4.62 -8.59 -3.25
C ALA A 134 -3.77 -9.08 -4.44
N ARG A 135 -2.44 -9.16 -4.26
CA ARG A 135 -1.53 -9.70 -5.28
C ARG A 135 -1.67 -11.22 -5.43
N ASP A 136 -1.89 -11.92 -4.31
CA ASP A 136 -1.74 -13.38 -4.26
C ASP A 136 -3.08 -14.11 -4.18
N VAL A 137 -4.19 -13.39 -4.00
CA VAL A 137 -5.53 -13.98 -3.93
C VAL A 137 -5.89 -14.71 -5.24
N SER A 138 -6.34 -15.96 -5.11
CA SER A 138 -6.86 -16.71 -6.26
C SER A 138 -8.26 -16.22 -6.68
N ARG A 139 -8.67 -16.49 -7.93
CA ARG A 139 -9.99 -16.13 -8.44
C ARG A 139 -11.11 -16.73 -7.57
N ALA A 140 -11.05 -18.02 -7.28
CA ALA A 140 -12.07 -18.70 -6.46
C ALA A 140 -12.17 -18.08 -5.04
N ARG A 141 -11.03 -17.72 -4.43
CA ARG A 141 -11.03 -17.06 -3.12
C ARG A 141 -11.60 -15.64 -3.20
N PHE A 142 -11.25 -14.88 -4.25
CA PHE A 142 -11.79 -13.56 -4.51
C PHE A 142 -13.33 -13.60 -4.63
N ASP A 143 -13.87 -14.48 -5.45
CA ASP A 143 -15.31 -14.63 -5.65
C ASP A 143 -16.03 -15.00 -4.35
N LYS A 144 -15.47 -15.95 -3.59
CA LYS A 144 -16.00 -16.34 -2.28
C LYS A 144 -16.02 -15.17 -1.29
N LEU A 145 -14.97 -14.37 -1.25
CA LEU A 145 -14.90 -13.19 -0.37
C LEU A 145 -15.88 -12.12 -0.81
N LEU A 146 -16.02 -11.89 -2.12
CA LEU A 146 -16.88 -10.86 -2.67
C LEU A 146 -18.36 -11.19 -2.45
N SER A 147 -18.77 -12.46 -2.62
CA SER A 147 -20.14 -12.91 -2.40
C SER A 147 -20.63 -12.75 -0.96
N GLY A 148 -19.70 -12.71 0.01
CA GLY A 148 -20.02 -12.45 1.43
C GLY A 148 -20.12 -10.98 1.79
N ARG A 149 -19.90 -10.05 0.86
CA ARG A 149 -19.89 -8.61 1.12
C ARG A 149 -21.16 -7.90 0.67
N ARG A 150 -21.47 -6.81 1.38
CA ARG A 150 -22.56 -5.90 1.04
C ARG A 150 -22.00 -4.47 0.91
N GLY A 151 -22.73 -3.61 0.24
CA GLY A 151 -22.37 -2.22 0.06
C GLY A 151 -21.81 -1.91 -1.32
N ARG A 152 -21.25 -0.68 -1.48
CA ARG A 152 -20.75 -0.20 -2.76
C ARG A 152 -19.40 -0.80 -3.10
N LEU A 153 -19.17 -1.13 -4.37
CA LEU A 153 -17.98 -1.81 -4.85
C LEU A 153 -16.68 -1.15 -4.38
N LYS A 154 -16.54 0.17 -4.56
CA LYS A 154 -15.31 0.86 -4.12
C LYS A 154 -15.07 0.77 -2.62
N SER A 155 -16.12 0.85 -1.81
CA SER A 155 -15.98 0.73 -0.35
C SER A 155 -15.45 -0.66 0.02
N VAL A 156 -15.96 -1.71 -0.64
CA VAL A 156 -15.51 -3.08 -0.43
C VAL A 156 -14.06 -3.26 -0.91
N LEU A 157 -13.70 -2.77 -2.10
CA LEU A 157 -12.33 -2.87 -2.62
C LEU A 157 -11.29 -2.18 -1.72
N THR A 158 -11.67 -1.09 -1.05
CA THR A 158 -10.75 -0.36 -0.15
C THR A 158 -10.75 -0.86 1.29
N ASP A 159 -11.59 -1.84 1.63
CA ASP A 159 -11.63 -2.49 2.93
C ASP A 159 -10.48 -3.50 3.05
N GLN A 160 -9.53 -3.22 3.95
CA GLN A 160 -8.35 -4.05 4.14
C GLN A 160 -8.67 -5.43 4.75
N THR A 161 -9.86 -5.61 5.34
CA THR A 161 -10.36 -6.92 5.82
C THR A 161 -10.91 -7.78 4.68
N PHE A 162 -11.25 -7.17 3.54
CA PHE A 162 -11.65 -7.87 2.32
C PHE A 162 -10.44 -8.32 1.51
N LEU A 163 -9.61 -7.34 1.10
CA LEU A 163 -8.35 -7.55 0.40
C LEU A 163 -7.32 -6.55 0.91
N ALA A 164 -6.23 -7.06 1.45
CA ALA A 164 -5.14 -6.22 1.89
C ALA A 164 -4.36 -5.64 0.70
N GLY A 165 -4.09 -4.32 0.75
CA GLY A 165 -3.21 -3.65 -0.20
C GLY A 165 -3.89 -2.68 -1.16
N LEU A 166 -5.17 -2.87 -1.50
CA LEU A 166 -5.87 -1.93 -2.37
C LEU A 166 -6.16 -0.62 -1.63
N GLY A 167 -5.96 0.49 -2.32
CA GLY A 167 -6.28 1.82 -1.82
C GLY A 167 -7.17 2.59 -2.78
N ASN A 168 -7.17 3.91 -2.63
CA ASN A 168 -8.08 4.79 -3.36
C ASN A 168 -7.78 4.82 -4.87
N LEU A 169 -6.49 4.90 -5.24
CA LEU A 169 -6.08 4.95 -6.64
C LEU A 169 -6.29 3.62 -7.33
N LEU A 170 -5.83 2.52 -6.71
CA LEU A 170 -6.02 1.18 -7.26
C LEU A 170 -7.50 0.85 -7.43
N ALA A 171 -8.36 1.19 -6.46
CA ALA A 171 -9.78 0.89 -6.55
C ALA A 171 -10.47 1.63 -7.70
N ASP A 172 -10.17 2.92 -7.90
CA ASP A 172 -10.71 3.69 -9.03
C ASP A 172 -10.23 3.10 -10.36
N GLU A 173 -8.93 2.82 -10.47
CA GLU A 173 -8.33 2.27 -11.67
C GLU A 173 -8.88 0.88 -12.02
N ILE A 174 -9.01 0.00 -11.03
CA ILE A 174 -9.58 -1.35 -11.19
C ILE A 174 -11.02 -1.26 -11.70
N CYS A 175 -11.87 -0.42 -11.07
CA CYS A 175 -13.25 -0.23 -11.50
C CYS A 175 -13.32 0.31 -12.93
N TRP A 176 -12.43 1.25 -13.30
CA TRP A 176 -12.40 1.82 -14.65
C TRP A 176 -11.95 0.79 -15.69
N HIS A 177 -10.93 -0.01 -15.40
CA HIS A 177 -10.50 -1.09 -16.29
C HIS A 177 -11.56 -2.17 -16.44
N ALA A 178 -12.28 -2.50 -15.37
CA ALA A 178 -13.39 -3.46 -15.39
C ALA A 178 -14.66 -2.92 -16.06
N ARG A 179 -14.74 -1.60 -16.32
CA ARG A 179 -15.95 -0.91 -16.81
C ARG A 179 -17.15 -1.02 -15.86
N ILE A 180 -16.90 -1.11 -14.56
CA ILE A 180 -17.94 -1.23 -13.54
C ILE A 180 -18.00 0.06 -12.73
N ASN A 181 -19.21 0.60 -12.53
CA ASN A 181 -19.40 1.79 -11.72
C ASN A 181 -18.97 1.53 -10.27
N PRO A 182 -18.06 2.35 -9.68
CA PRO A 182 -17.57 2.17 -8.32
C PRO A 182 -18.67 2.31 -7.24
N GLN A 183 -19.83 2.85 -7.61
CA GLN A 183 -20.98 3.00 -6.73
C GLN A 183 -21.96 1.84 -6.82
N ARG A 184 -21.83 0.92 -7.77
CA ARG A 184 -22.68 -0.26 -7.94
C ARG A 184 -22.62 -1.13 -6.68
N ALA A 185 -23.76 -1.66 -6.26
CA ALA A 185 -23.79 -2.56 -5.11
C ALA A 185 -23.11 -3.89 -5.48
N VAL A 186 -22.32 -4.43 -4.56
CA VAL A 186 -21.59 -5.69 -4.79
C VAL A 186 -22.55 -6.85 -5.05
N GLY A 187 -23.74 -6.83 -4.43
CA GLY A 187 -24.76 -7.84 -4.64
C GLY A 187 -25.38 -7.89 -6.06
N ASP A 188 -25.22 -6.79 -6.82
CA ASP A 188 -25.75 -6.68 -8.19
C ASP A 188 -24.71 -7.11 -9.26
N LEU A 189 -23.52 -7.52 -8.82
CA LEU A 189 -22.48 -8.03 -9.73
C LEU A 189 -22.75 -9.48 -10.11
N ASP A 190 -22.89 -9.72 -11.40
CA ASP A 190 -22.96 -11.05 -11.95
C ASP A 190 -21.58 -11.72 -12.08
N ASP A 191 -21.52 -12.96 -12.57
CA ASP A 191 -20.27 -13.71 -12.72
C ASP A 191 -19.35 -13.10 -13.78
N SER A 192 -19.90 -12.44 -14.80
CA SER A 192 -19.11 -11.74 -15.83
C SER A 192 -18.45 -10.48 -15.27
N ASP A 193 -19.20 -9.72 -14.46
CA ASP A 193 -18.68 -8.56 -13.74
C ASP A 193 -17.54 -8.94 -12.79
N ARG A 194 -17.73 -10.02 -12.01
CA ARG A 194 -16.71 -10.54 -11.09
C ARG A 194 -15.46 -11.00 -11.84
N ALA A 195 -15.65 -11.62 -13.02
CA ALA A 195 -14.54 -12.00 -13.89
C ALA A 195 -13.77 -10.78 -14.40
N ALA A 196 -14.49 -9.79 -14.89
CA ALA A 196 -13.89 -8.55 -15.38
C ALA A 196 -13.14 -7.79 -14.26
N LEU A 197 -13.75 -7.71 -13.07
CA LEU A 197 -13.17 -7.06 -11.91
C LEU A 197 -11.87 -7.74 -11.46
N TYR A 198 -11.87 -9.06 -11.34
CA TYR A 198 -10.66 -9.82 -10.98
C TYR A 198 -9.56 -9.68 -12.03
N GLY A 199 -9.92 -9.80 -13.32
CA GLY A 199 -8.98 -9.62 -14.43
C GLY A 199 -8.35 -8.22 -14.44
N ALA A 200 -9.18 -7.17 -14.22
CA ALA A 200 -8.72 -5.79 -14.10
C ALA A 200 -7.79 -5.61 -12.89
N MET A 201 -8.15 -6.16 -11.73
CA MET A 201 -7.31 -6.11 -10.53
C MET A 201 -5.93 -6.73 -10.79
N ARG A 202 -5.87 -7.92 -11.36
CA ARG A 202 -4.61 -8.61 -11.68
C ARG A 202 -3.74 -7.82 -12.65
N ARG A 203 -4.35 -7.22 -13.67
CA ARG A 203 -3.66 -6.38 -14.65
C ARG A 203 -3.13 -5.10 -14.01
N VAL A 204 -3.98 -4.34 -13.34
CA VAL A 204 -3.61 -3.07 -12.69
C VAL A 204 -2.50 -3.29 -11.66
N LEU A 205 -2.61 -4.31 -10.81
CA LEU A 205 -1.58 -4.62 -9.81
C LEU A 205 -0.24 -4.98 -10.48
N ARG A 206 -0.24 -5.82 -11.51
CA ARG A 206 0.99 -6.21 -12.22
C ARG A 206 1.72 -5.00 -12.80
N GLU A 207 0.98 -4.12 -13.48
CA GLU A 207 1.54 -2.91 -14.08
C GLU A 207 2.04 -1.92 -13.03
N SER A 208 1.28 -1.74 -11.96
CA SER A 208 1.64 -0.83 -10.87
C SER A 208 2.84 -1.33 -10.06
N ILE A 209 2.94 -2.63 -9.79
CA ILE A 209 4.10 -3.23 -9.11
C ILE A 209 5.37 -3.09 -9.97
N LYS A 210 5.24 -3.24 -11.30
CA LYS A 210 6.37 -3.02 -12.22
C LYS A 210 6.83 -1.56 -12.20
N ALA A 211 5.90 -0.62 -12.05
CA ALA A 211 6.19 0.81 -11.97
C ALA A 211 6.63 1.29 -10.56
N GLY A 212 6.45 0.47 -9.53
CA GLY A 212 6.72 0.83 -8.13
C GLY A 212 5.68 1.79 -7.51
N CYS A 213 4.62 2.11 -8.24
CA CYS A 213 3.50 2.97 -7.80
C CYS A 213 2.29 2.75 -8.71
N VAL A 214 1.15 3.32 -8.38
CA VAL A 214 0.04 3.44 -9.35
C VAL A 214 0.42 4.50 -10.37
N PRO A 215 0.68 4.13 -11.64
CA PRO A 215 1.25 5.08 -12.58
C PRO A 215 0.21 6.11 -13.05
N SER A 216 0.64 7.37 -13.15
CA SER A 216 -0.13 8.45 -13.78
C SER A 216 0.19 8.46 -15.29
N ARG A 217 -0.55 7.66 -16.07
CA ARG A 217 -0.38 7.54 -17.54
C ARG A 217 -1.57 8.13 -18.26
N ASP A 218 -1.36 8.72 -19.43
CA ASP A 218 -2.43 9.29 -20.26
C ASP A 218 -3.48 8.26 -20.70
N THR A 219 -3.12 6.97 -20.68
CA THR A 219 -4.01 5.84 -21.01
C THR A 219 -4.71 5.22 -19.80
N TRP A 220 -4.51 5.78 -18.60
CA TRP A 220 -5.10 5.33 -17.36
C TRP A 220 -5.98 6.42 -16.75
N LEU A 221 -6.99 6.00 -15.97
CA LEU A 221 -7.84 6.93 -15.23
C LEU A 221 -7.01 7.84 -14.30
N THR A 222 -6.00 7.26 -13.65
CA THR A 222 -5.10 7.97 -12.72
C THR A 222 -4.31 9.10 -13.38
N GLY A 223 -4.11 9.08 -14.70
CA GLY A 223 -3.50 10.19 -15.44
C GLY A 223 -4.42 11.41 -15.61
N ALA A 224 -5.74 11.21 -15.63
CA ALA A 224 -6.71 12.27 -15.86
C ALA A 224 -7.55 12.63 -14.62
N ARG A 225 -7.46 11.85 -13.54
CA ARG A 225 -8.39 11.93 -12.41
C ARG A 225 -8.29 13.17 -11.54
N ASP A 226 -7.18 13.88 -11.58
CA ASP A 226 -6.93 15.06 -10.74
C ASP A 226 -7.38 16.36 -11.47
N GLU A 227 -7.75 16.28 -12.73
CA GLU A 227 -8.41 17.37 -13.47
C GLU A 227 -9.92 17.37 -13.19
N PRO A 228 -10.50 18.46 -12.68
CA PRO A 228 -11.94 18.59 -12.53
C PRO A 228 -12.66 18.40 -13.88
N ALA A 229 -13.52 17.40 -13.98
CA ALA A 229 -14.23 17.03 -15.20
C ALA A 229 -13.31 16.80 -16.44
N GLY A 230 -12.06 16.40 -16.23
CA GLY A 230 -11.13 16.03 -17.30
C GLY A 230 -11.70 14.93 -18.20
N PRO A 231 -11.24 14.81 -19.45
CA PRO A 231 -11.75 13.81 -20.39
C PRO A 231 -11.34 12.40 -19.99
N CYS A 232 -12.26 11.44 -20.11
CA CYS A 232 -11.94 10.03 -19.93
C CYS A 232 -10.89 9.58 -20.96
N PRO A 233 -9.76 8.96 -20.53
CA PRO A 233 -8.73 8.49 -21.46
C PRO A 233 -9.20 7.46 -22.50
N ARG A 234 -10.37 6.84 -22.27
CA ARG A 234 -10.90 5.82 -23.17
C ARG A 234 -11.92 6.36 -24.19
N CYS A 235 -12.80 7.28 -23.78
CA CYS A 235 -13.93 7.70 -24.61
C CYS A 235 -14.15 9.22 -24.68
N GLY A 236 -13.33 10.02 -24.01
CA GLY A 236 -13.44 11.47 -24.01
C GLY A 236 -14.57 12.05 -23.14
N THR A 237 -15.49 11.23 -22.63
CA THR A 237 -16.58 11.72 -21.76
C THR A 237 -15.98 12.39 -20.51
N PRO A 238 -16.49 13.55 -20.06
CA PRO A 238 -16.05 14.18 -18.84
C PRO A 238 -16.14 13.24 -17.64
N LEU A 239 -15.06 13.16 -16.85
CA LEU A 239 -15.02 12.33 -15.66
C LEU A 239 -15.93 12.87 -14.56
N SER A 240 -16.65 11.97 -13.91
CA SER A 240 -17.46 12.26 -12.74
C SER A 240 -16.64 12.06 -11.46
N SER A 241 -16.89 12.89 -10.44
CA SER A 241 -16.22 12.80 -9.15
C SER A 241 -17.23 12.97 -8.01
N ARG A 242 -17.06 12.14 -6.96
CA ARG A 242 -17.86 12.20 -5.72
C ARG A 242 -17.08 11.67 -4.52
N ARG A 243 -17.41 12.15 -3.32
CA ARG A 243 -16.91 11.53 -2.09
C ARG A 243 -17.75 10.31 -1.71
N ILE A 244 -17.10 9.15 -1.58
CA ILE A 244 -17.69 7.89 -1.14
C ILE A 244 -16.89 7.40 0.07
N ALA A 245 -17.55 7.16 1.21
CA ALA A 245 -16.92 6.76 2.45
C ALA A 245 -15.67 7.63 2.80
N GLY A 246 -15.80 8.95 2.65
CA GLY A 246 -14.73 9.91 2.96
C GLY A 246 -13.61 10.02 1.92
N ARG A 247 -13.65 9.24 0.84
CA ARG A 247 -12.61 9.21 -0.23
C ARG A 247 -13.14 9.79 -1.53
N THR A 248 -12.32 10.60 -2.21
CA THR A 248 -12.64 11.04 -3.59
C THR A 248 -12.66 9.82 -4.50
N THR A 249 -13.76 9.64 -5.20
CA THR A 249 -14.01 8.59 -6.19
C THR A 249 -14.18 9.23 -7.54
N VAL A 250 -13.43 8.76 -8.52
CA VAL A 250 -13.50 9.25 -9.90
C VAL A 250 -13.87 8.09 -10.81
N TRP A 251 -14.79 8.34 -11.75
CA TRP A 251 -15.21 7.34 -12.75
C TRP A 251 -15.70 8.04 -14.02
N CYS A 252 -15.83 7.27 -15.09
CA CYS A 252 -16.41 7.73 -16.35
C CYS A 252 -17.85 7.23 -16.48
N SER A 253 -18.84 8.11 -16.54
CA SER A 253 -20.25 7.70 -16.70
C SER A 253 -20.53 7.02 -18.05
N GLY A 254 -19.76 7.34 -19.09
CA GLY A 254 -19.88 6.68 -20.40
C GLY A 254 -19.31 5.27 -20.46
N CYS A 255 -18.19 5.00 -19.76
CA CYS A 255 -17.55 3.68 -19.74
C CYS A 255 -18.03 2.79 -18.59
N GLN A 256 -18.59 3.37 -17.53
CA GLN A 256 -18.99 2.73 -16.28
C GLN A 256 -20.43 3.14 -15.94
N PRO A 257 -21.43 2.72 -16.74
CA PRO A 257 -22.83 3.06 -16.51
C PRO A 257 -23.30 2.57 -15.13
N SER A 258 -24.43 3.15 -14.66
CA SER A 258 -25.05 2.83 -13.34
C SER A 258 -25.73 1.49 -13.37
#